data_f7242f2316d0d066844e7d65bbcefba8
#
_entry.id   f7242f2316d0d066844e7d65bbcefba8
#
_cell.length_a   1.000
_cell.length_b   1.000
_cell.length_c   1.000
_cell.angle_alpha   90.00
_cell.angle_beta   90.00
_cell.angle_gamma   90.00
#
_symmetry.space_group_name_H-M   'P 1'
#
loop_
_entity.id
_entity.type
_entity.pdbx_description
1 polymer ?
#
loop_
_entity_poly.entity_id
_entity_poly.type
_entity_poly.pdbx_seq_one_letter_code
_entity_poly.pdbx_strand_id
1 'polypeptide(L)'
;MEEKERRDVEEKKANNAANGKLSWPVRLSYAGGDVACNVVFGMVGTLLTLFYTDYVGVAAATVGLIMLLSRFFDGFSDMIMGIIVEKTNSKWGKSRPWILWMSVPYALSAILLFTVPHTMGVVQSIYIFVTYNFCTTVCYTAINLPYGSLSAMMTRVSSERDMLSVVRMGLSPLG
;
A
#
# COMPACT_ATOMS: atom_id res chain seq x y z
N MET A 1 -5.73 -39.43 17.59
CA MET A 1 -5.58 -39.03 16.15
C MET A 1 -5.21 -37.55 16.05
N GLU A 2 -5.92 -36.67 16.73
CA GLU A 2 -5.71 -35.19 16.73
C GLU A 2 -4.33 -34.74 17.26
N GLU A 3 -3.79 -35.41 18.28
CA GLU A 3 -2.49 -35.04 18.87
C GLU A 3 -1.29 -35.43 18.00
N LYS A 4 -1.42 -36.45 17.18
CA LYS A 4 -0.41 -36.84 16.19
C LYS A 4 -0.40 -35.83 15.04
N GLU A 5 -1.57 -35.40 14.60
CA GLU A 5 -1.73 -34.41 13.54
C GLU A 5 -1.20 -33.02 13.96
N ARG A 6 -1.41 -32.63 15.21
CA ARG A 6 -0.81 -31.40 15.80
C ARG A 6 0.71 -31.46 15.85
N ARG A 7 1.30 -32.59 16.27
CA ARG A 7 2.76 -32.78 16.28
C ARG A 7 3.35 -32.75 14.88
N ASP A 8 2.73 -33.41 13.91
CA ASP A 8 3.18 -33.40 12.52
C ASP A 8 3.12 -31.99 11.89
N VAL A 9 2.13 -31.17 12.26
CA VAL A 9 2.02 -29.77 11.84
C VAL A 9 3.09 -28.89 12.49
N GLU A 10 3.39 -29.09 13.77
CA GLU A 10 4.43 -28.35 14.49
C GLU A 10 5.83 -28.72 13.98
N GLU A 11 6.08 -29.97 13.72
CA GLU A 11 7.34 -30.45 13.14
C GLU A 11 7.56 -29.92 11.73
N LYS A 12 6.52 -29.88 10.88
CA LYS A 12 6.55 -29.23 9.57
C LYS A 12 6.81 -27.72 9.67
N LYS A 13 6.20 -27.03 10.63
CA LYS A 13 6.45 -25.61 10.88
C LYS A 13 7.89 -25.35 11.32
N ALA A 14 8.41 -26.17 12.23
CA ALA A 14 9.79 -26.07 12.71
C ALA A 14 10.81 -26.36 11.59
N ASN A 15 10.55 -27.36 10.76
CA ASN A 15 11.42 -27.73 9.64
C ASN A 15 11.39 -26.68 8.51
N ASN A 16 10.23 -26.09 8.24
CA ASN A 16 10.11 -24.97 7.31
C ASN A 16 10.81 -23.71 7.83
N ALA A 17 10.73 -23.43 9.14
CA ALA A 17 11.44 -22.32 9.75
C ALA A 17 12.96 -22.51 9.72
N ALA A 18 13.43 -23.73 9.94
CA ALA A 18 14.85 -24.09 9.83
C ALA A 18 15.40 -23.97 8.41
N ASN A 19 14.58 -24.26 7.41
CA ASN A 19 14.92 -24.15 5.98
C ASN A 19 14.65 -22.76 5.39
N GLY A 20 14.21 -21.78 6.19
CA GLY A 20 13.87 -20.44 5.73
C GLY A 20 12.65 -20.37 4.80
N LYS A 21 11.87 -21.46 4.69
CA LYS A 21 10.66 -21.55 3.85
C LYS A 21 9.47 -20.93 4.55
N LEU A 22 8.80 -20.00 3.87
CA LEU A 22 7.59 -19.37 4.35
C LEU A 22 6.37 -20.27 4.15
N SER A 23 5.50 -20.32 5.16
CA SER A 23 4.24 -21.07 5.08
C SER A 23 3.26 -20.38 4.12
N TRP A 24 2.41 -21.15 3.45
CA TRP A 24 1.39 -20.64 2.51
C TRP A 24 0.47 -19.57 3.10
N PRO A 25 -0.07 -19.70 4.34
CA PRO A 25 -0.88 -18.66 4.95
C PRO A 25 -0.15 -17.31 5.08
N VAL A 26 1.16 -17.35 5.38
CA VAL A 26 1.98 -16.12 5.47
C VAL A 26 2.15 -15.46 4.11
N ARG A 27 2.35 -16.25 3.05
CA ARG A 27 2.44 -15.75 1.67
C ARG A 27 1.13 -15.13 1.21
N LEU A 28 0.00 -15.78 1.49
CA LEU A 28 -1.33 -15.27 1.14
C LEU A 28 -1.69 -14.00 1.94
N SER A 29 -1.36 -13.95 3.23
CA SER A 29 -1.57 -12.74 4.04
C SER A 29 -0.72 -11.57 3.54
N TYR A 30 0.52 -11.84 3.12
CA TYR A 30 1.38 -10.83 2.50
C TYR A 30 0.78 -10.33 1.17
N ALA A 31 0.37 -11.21 0.27
CA ALA A 31 -0.22 -10.82 -1.00
C ALA A 31 -1.59 -10.11 -0.83
N GLY A 32 -2.41 -10.55 0.14
CA GLY A 32 -3.69 -9.92 0.45
C GLY A 32 -3.59 -8.47 0.91
N GLY A 33 -2.52 -8.12 1.65
CA GLY A 33 -2.24 -6.73 2.00
C GLY A 33 -1.92 -5.85 0.79
N ASP A 34 -1.21 -6.39 -0.19
CA ASP A 34 -0.92 -5.69 -1.46
C ASP A 34 -2.19 -5.46 -2.28
N VAL A 35 -3.04 -6.49 -2.39
CA VAL A 35 -4.34 -6.38 -3.07
C VAL A 35 -5.17 -5.26 -2.43
N ALA A 36 -5.28 -5.21 -1.11
CA ALA A 36 -6.03 -4.17 -0.42
C ALA A 36 -5.54 -2.74 -0.73
N CYS A 37 -4.21 -2.55 -0.79
CA CYS A 37 -3.64 -1.25 -1.18
C CYS A 37 -3.89 -0.93 -2.66
N ASN A 38 -3.79 -1.93 -3.54
CA ASN A 38 -3.97 -1.75 -4.98
C ASN A 38 -5.43 -1.51 -5.36
N VAL A 39 -6.40 -2.11 -4.65
CA VAL A 39 -7.85 -1.80 -4.83
C VAL A 39 -8.10 -0.30 -4.68
N VAL A 40 -7.65 0.29 -3.58
CA VAL A 40 -7.83 1.73 -3.34
C VAL A 40 -7.08 2.55 -4.38
N PHE A 41 -5.84 2.17 -4.70
CA PHE A 41 -5.03 2.88 -5.70
C PHE A 41 -5.66 2.80 -7.11
N GLY A 42 -6.18 1.63 -7.50
CA GLY A 42 -6.89 1.41 -8.76
C GLY A 42 -8.18 2.23 -8.84
N MET A 43 -8.97 2.26 -7.75
CA MET A 43 -10.14 3.14 -7.65
C MET A 43 -9.77 4.61 -7.82
N VAL A 44 -8.72 5.07 -7.15
CA VAL A 44 -8.21 6.45 -7.29
C VAL A 44 -7.76 6.71 -8.73
N GLY A 45 -7.02 5.80 -9.36
CA GLY A 45 -6.54 5.98 -10.72
C GLY A 45 -7.65 6.03 -11.78
N THR A 46 -8.68 5.21 -11.62
CA THR A 46 -9.73 5.02 -12.64
C THR A 46 -10.95 5.91 -12.38
N LEU A 47 -11.51 5.85 -11.17
CA LEU A 47 -12.78 6.50 -10.86
C LEU A 47 -12.61 7.99 -10.50
N LEU A 48 -11.46 8.37 -9.96
CA LEU A 48 -11.26 9.75 -9.48
C LEU A 48 -11.29 10.76 -10.62
N THR A 49 -10.68 10.43 -11.75
CA THR A 49 -10.68 11.30 -12.92
C THR A 49 -12.11 11.50 -13.42
N LEU A 50 -12.89 10.43 -13.57
CA LEU A 50 -14.30 10.50 -13.97
C LEU A 50 -15.13 11.28 -12.94
N PHE A 51 -14.92 11.03 -11.66
CA PHE A 51 -15.64 11.72 -10.59
C PHE A 51 -15.38 13.25 -10.64
N TYR A 52 -14.13 13.65 -10.80
CA TYR A 52 -13.77 15.07 -10.83
C TYR A 52 -14.22 15.78 -12.10
N THR A 53 -14.21 15.12 -13.26
CA THR A 53 -14.63 15.73 -14.53
C THR A 53 -16.14 15.73 -14.70
N ASP A 54 -16.79 14.59 -14.46
CA ASP A 54 -18.19 14.41 -14.82
C ASP A 54 -19.15 14.82 -13.68
N TYR A 55 -18.74 14.57 -12.44
CA TYR A 55 -19.60 14.84 -11.28
C TYR A 55 -19.30 16.18 -10.61
N VAL A 56 -18.03 16.48 -10.41
CA VAL A 56 -17.58 17.74 -9.78
C VAL A 56 -17.50 18.89 -10.78
N GLY A 57 -17.36 18.59 -12.08
CA GLY A 57 -17.34 19.57 -13.16
C GLY A 57 -16.01 20.32 -13.29
N VAL A 58 -14.91 19.76 -12.79
CA VAL A 58 -13.56 20.33 -12.95
C VAL A 58 -13.02 19.97 -14.33
N ALA A 59 -12.43 20.94 -15.03
CA ALA A 59 -11.84 20.70 -16.34
C ALA A 59 -10.79 19.59 -16.29
N ALA A 60 -10.86 18.62 -17.21
CA ALA A 60 -9.94 17.48 -17.29
C ALA A 60 -8.47 17.92 -17.35
N ALA A 61 -8.18 19.06 -17.98
CA ALA A 61 -6.86 19.67 -18.02
C ALA A 61 -6.34 20.03 -16.62
N THR A 62 -7.20 20.56 -15.75
CA THR A 62 -6.86 20.91 -14.37
C THR A 62 -6.58 19.65 -13.53
N VAL A 63 -7.42 18.63 -13.69
CA VAL A 63 -7.22 17.33 -13.02
C VAL A 63 -5.90 16.69 -13.46
N GLY A 64 -5.64 16.68 -14.77
CA GLY A 64 -4.38 16.17 -15.33
C GLY A 64 -3.14 16.92 -14.83
N LEU A 65 -3.23 18.25 -14.71
CA LEU A 65 -2.16 19.09 -14.17
C LEU A 65 -1.90 18.80 -12.68
N ILE A 66 -2.95 18.63 -11.89
CA ILE A 66 -2.85 18.24 -10.48
C ILE A 66 -2.13 16.89 -10.37
N MET A 67 -2.55 15.89 -11.13
CA MET A 67 -1.93 14.57 -11.11
C MET A 67 -0.46 14.61 -11.56
N LEU A 68 -0.13 15.40 -12.57
CA LEU A 68 1.23 15.58 -13.05
C LEU A 68 2.14 16.22 -11.99
N LEU A 69 1.68 17.29 -11.36
CA LEU A 69 2.43 17.95 -10.29
C LEU A 69 2.64 17.02 -9.10
N SER A 70 1.63 16.22 -8.76
CA SER A 70 1.71 15.26 -7.65
C SER A 70 2.80 14.21 -7.88
N ARG A 71 3.10 13.83 -9.13
CA ARG A 71 4.20 12.90 -9.42
C ARG A 71 5.58 13.40 -8.98
N PHE A 72 5.80 14.71 -9.01
CA PHE A 72 7.04 15.29 -8.46
C PHE A 72 7.09 15.15 -6.93
N PHE A 73 5.97 15.39 -6.27
CA PHE A 73 5.87 15.22 -4.81
C PHE A 73 5.99 13.76 -4.39
N ASP A 74 5.46 12.82 -5.17
CA ASP A 74 5.58 11.37 -4.93
C ASP A 74 7.06 10.97 -4.85
N GLY A 75 7.88 11.33 -5.84
CA GLY A 75 9.31 11.01 -5.84
C GLY A 75 10.07 11.59 -4.64
N PHE A 76 9.70 12.79 -4.20
CA PHE A 76 10.30 13.42 -3.03
C PHE A 76 9.89 12.72 -1.72
N SER A 77 8.61 12.39 -1.63
CA SER A 77 8.04 11.68 -0.49
C SER A 77 8.62 10.27 -0.34
N ASP A 78 8.81 9.55 -1.45
CA ASP A 78 9.41 8.22 -1.47
C ASP A 78 10.81 8.24 -0.88
N MET A 79 11.64 9.24 -1.24
CA MET A 79 12.98 9.38 -0.70
C MET A 79 12.98 9.67 0.81
N ILE A 80 12.13 10.61 1.24
CA ILE A 80 11.98 10.96 2.66
C ILE A 80 11.49 9.75 3.46
N MET A 81 10.47 9.08 2.96
CA MET A 81 9.87 7.93 3.65
C MET A 81 10.83 6.74 3.72
N GLY A 82 11.65 6.52 2.68
CA GLY A 82 12.72 5.53 2.70
C GLY A 82 13.68 5.74 3.87
N ILE A 83 14.14 6.97 4.06
CA ILE A 83 15.04 7.35 5.18
C ILE A 83 14.34 7.15 6.54
N ILE A 84 13.07 7.53 6.64
CA ILE A 84 12.29 7.41 7.89
C ILE A 84 12.12 5.92 8.26
N VAL A 85 11.74 5.08 7.31
CA VAL A 85 11.58 3.63 7.52
C VAL A 85 12.90 2.98 7.92
N GLU A 86 14.01 3.38 7.29
CA GLU A 86 15.33 2.84 7.61
C GLU A 86 15.76 3.18 9.04
N LYS A 87 15.49 4.41 9.48
CA LYS A 87 15.78 4.89 10.84
C LYS A 87 14.81 4.40 11.90
N THR A 88 13.67 3.87 11.49
CA THR A 88 12.65 3.37 12.43
C THR A 88 13.15 2.12 13.14
N ASN A 89 13.18 2.18 14.47
CA ASN A 89 13.55 1.05 15.33
C ASN A 89 12.39 0.77 16.30
N SER A 90 11.57 -0.24 15.98
CA SER A 90 10.40 -0.61 16.77
C SER A 90 10.50 -2.06 17.24
N LYS A 91 9.84 -2.38 18.36
CA LYS A 91 9.70 -3.74 18.88
C LYS A 91 9.05 -4.71 17.87
N TRP A 92 8.29 -4.19 16.89
CA TRP A 92 7.60 -4.97 15.85
C TRP A 92 8.35 -4.99 14.52
N GLY A 93 9.58 -4.47 14.49
CA GLY A 93 10.38 -4.32 13.29
C GLY A 93 10.25 -2.93 12.65
N LYS A 94 10.93 -2.72 11.51
CA LYS A 94 10.99 -1.41 10.85
C LYS A 94 9.72 -1.07 10.06
N SER A 95 9.12 -2.05 9.39
CA SER A 95 8.05 -1.84 8.40
C SER A 95 6.64 -2.03 8.96
N ARG A 96 6.43 -2.99 9.89
CA ARG A 96 5.10 -3.35 10.39
C ARG A 96 4.34 -2.21 11.06
N PRO A 97 4.94 -1.38 11.93
CA PRO A 97 4.21 -0.30 12.59
C PRO A 97 3.66 0.72 11.59
N TRP A 98 4.42 1.04 10.53
CA TRP A 98 4.01 1.97 9.51
C TRP A 98 2.79 1.51 8.73
N ILE A 99 2.75 0.23 8.35
CA ILE A 99 1.61 -0.37 7.64
C ILE A 99 0.34 -0.29 8.50
N LEU A 100 0.44 -0.66 9.79
CA LEU A 100 -0.71 -0.62 10.70
C LEU A 100 -1.20 0.81 10.98
N TRP A 101 -0.29 1.73 11.26
CA TRP A 101 -0.65 3.09 11.62
C TRP A 101 -1.18 3.90 10.42
N MET A 102 -0.63 3.67 9.24
CA MET A 102 -1.02 4.40 8.04
C MET A 102 -2.24 3.81 7.33
N SER A 103 -2.67 2.60 7.67
CA SER A 103 -3.89 2.00 7.09
C SER A 103 -5.15 2.83 7.39
N VAL A 104 -5.28 3.37 8.62
CA VAL A 104 -6.43 4.19 9.01
C VAL A 104 -6.43 5.56 8.32
N PRO A 105 -5.35 6.37 8.35
CA PRO A 105 -5.27 7.59 7.57
C PRO A 105 -5.48 7.39 6.07
N TYR A 106 -4.99 6.28 5.52
CA TYR A 106 -5.18 5.95 4.10
C TYR A 106 -6.65 5.73 3.75
N ALA A 107 -7.37 4.94 4.55
CA ALA A 107 -8.80 4.74 4.36
C ALA A 107 -9.60 6.05 4.49
N LEU A 108 -9.27 6.88 5.50
CA LEU A 108 -9.91 8.18 5.68
C LEU A 108 -9.60 9.14 4.52
N SER A 109 -8.37 9.16 4.03
CA SER A 109 -7.98 10.00 2.89
C SER A 109 -8.71 9.60 1.60
N ALA A 110 -8.94 8.29 1.40
CA ALA A 110 -9.74 7.81 0.27
C ALA A 110 -11.18 8.33 0.34
N ILE A 111 -11.79 8.36 1.52
CA ILE A 111 -13.13 8.96 1.70
C ILE A 111 -13.12 10.46 1.40
N LEU A 112 -12.09 11.19 1.88
CA LEU A 112 -11.95 12.63 1.64
C LEU A 112 -11.80 12.97 0.15
N LEU A 113 -11.16 12.11 -0.65
CA LEU A 113 -11.02 12.29 -2.09
C LEU A 113 -12.38 12.37 -2.82
N PHE A 114 -13.36 11.59 -2.36
CA PHE A 114 -14.71 11.56 -2.93
C PHE A 114 -15.69 12.51 -2.24
N THR A 115 -15.25 13.21 -1.18
CA THR A 115 -16.06 14.19 -0.45
C THR A 115 -15.59 15.60 -0.80
N VAL A 116 -15.86 16.02 -2.03
CA VAL A 116 -15.47 17.36 -2.50
C VAL A 116 -16.56 18.36 -2.15
N PRO A 117 -16.25 19.46 -1.43
CA PRO A 117 -17.22 20.51 -1.16
C PRO A 117 -17.62 21.22 -2.47
N HIS A 118 -18.92 21.50 -2.62
CA HIS A 118 -19.46 22.22 -3.77
C HIS A 118 -19.09 23.73 -3.72
N THR A 119 -17.82 24.03 -3.74
CA THR A 119 -17.28 25.38 -3.85
C THR A 119 -16.73 25.59 -5.25
N MET A 120 -17.16 26.63 -5.92
CA MET A 120 -16.69 26.90 -7.29
C MET A 120 -15.29 27.50 -7.31
N GLY A 121 -14.48 27.10 -8.29
CA GLY A 121 -13.24 27.76 -8.66
C GLY A 121 -11.97 27.25 -8.00
N VAL A 122 -11.08 28.18 -7.68
CA VAL A 122 -9.71 27.89 -7.21
C VAL A 122 -9.68 27.10 -5.90
N VAL A 123 -10.60 27.38 -4.97
CA VAL A 123 -10.68 26.71 -3.68
C VAL A 123 -10.93 25.21 -3.84
N GLN A 124 -11.79 24.83 -4.76
CA GLN A 124 -12.08 23.45 -5.07
C GLN A 124 -10.85 22.72 -5.64
N SER A 125 -10.13 23.36 -6.55
CA SER A 125 -8.90 22.81 -7.14
C SER A 125 -7.79 22.65 -6.08
N ILE A 126 -7.66 23.58 -5.15
CA ILE A 126 -6.73 23.48 -4.03
C ILE A 126 -7.10 22.31 -3.11
N TYR A 127 -8.39 22.16 -2.79
CA TYR A 127 -8.88 21.05 -1.99
C TYR A 127 -8.54 19.70 -2.63
N ILE A 128 -8.82 19.54 -3.92
CA ILE A 128 -8.51 18.34 -4.71
C ILE A 128 -7.00 18.08 -4.69
N PHE A 129 -6.18 19.10 -4.90
CA PHE A 129 -4.73 18.97 -4.90
C PHE A 129 -4.21 18.49 -3.53
N VAL A 130 -4.68 19.09 -2.44
CA VAL A 130 -4.23 18.75 -1.09
C VAL A 130 -4.68 17.33 -0.70
N THR A 131 -5.95 16.99 -0.91
CA THR A 131 -6.48 15.65 -0.55
C THR A 131 -5.87 14.55 -1.41
N TYR A 132 -5.63 14.81 -2.69
CA TYR A 132 -4.98 13.87 -3.59
C TYR A 132 -3.53 13.58 -3.15
N ASN A 133 -2.72 14.62 -2.91
CA ASN A 133 -1.35 14.45 -2.43
C ASN A 133 -1.31 13.82 -1.04
N PHE A 134 -2.24 14.14 -0.14
CA PHE A 134 -2.30 13.49 1.16
C PHE A 134 -2.55 12.00 1.03
N CYS A 135 -3.45 11.58 0.16
CA CYS A 135 -3.76 10.17 -0.06
C CYS A 135 -2.63 9.41 -0.77
N THR A 136 -2.16 9.92 -1.92
CA THR A 136 -1.19 9.23 -2.77
C THR A 136 0.24 9.44 -2.30
N THR A 137 0.64 10.68 -2.06
CA THR A 137 2.01 11.03 -1.73
C THR A 137 2.38 10.72 -0.29
N VAL A 138 1.46 10.92 0.68
CA VAL A 138 1.77 10.69 2.10
C VAL A 138 1.33 9.30 2.54
N CYS A 139 0.04 9.00 2.47
CA CYS A 139 -0.50 7.76 3.03
C CYS A 139 -0.10 6.52 2.24
N TYR A 140 -0.23 6.56 0.91
CA TYR A 140 0.11 5.42 0.06
C TYR A 140 1.62 5.12 0.10
N THR A 141 2.48 6.14 -0.04
CA THR A 141 3.93 5.98 0.06
C THR A 141 4.35 5.41 1.42
N ALA A 142 3.74 5.91 2.51
CA ALA A 142 4.03 5.44 3.87
C ALA A 142 3.60 3.98 4.13
N ILE A 143 2.73 3.42 3.32
CA ILE A 143 2.35 2.00 3.35
C ILE A 143 3.19 1.19 2.36
N ASN A 144 3.27 1.64 1.11
CA ASN A 144 3.82 0.86 0.01
C ASN A 144 5.34 0.64 0.14
N LEU A 145 6.09 1.66 0.56
CA LEU A 145 7.54 1.56 0.77
C LEU A 145 7.93 0.55 1.88
N PRO A 146 7.37 0.64 3.12
CA PRO A 146 7.63 -0.37 4.13
C PRO A 146 7.14 -1.76 3.71
N TYR A 147 6.05 -1.82 2.94
CA TYR A 147 5.51 -3.06 2.43
C TYR A 147 6.46 -3.74 1.44
N GLY A 148 7.03 -2.99 0.51
CA GLY A 148 8.06 -3.49 -0.41
C GLY A 148 9.30 -4.03 0.32
N SER A 149 9.76 -3.34 1.36
CA SER A 149 10.90 -3.77 2.17
C SER A 149 10.60 -4.99 3.06
N LEU A 150 9.33 -5.23 3.39
CA LEU A 150 8.91 -6.35 4.25
C LEU A 150 9.28 -7.70 3.65
N SER A 151 9.18 -7.88 2.33
CA SER A 151 9.57 -9.12 1.65
C SER A 151 11.03 -9.48 1.88
N ALA A 152 11.93 -8.48 1.85
CA ALA A 152 13.35 -8.66 2.11
C ALA A 152 13.65 -9.01 3.58
N MET A 153 12.78 -8.59 4.50
CA MET A 153 12.91 -8.86 5.94
C MET A 153 12.29 -10.19 6.34
N MET A 154 11.33 -10.72 5.57
CA MET A 154 10.63 -11.97 5.89
C MET A 154 11.47 -13.20 5.61
N THR A 155 12.35 -13.15 4.61
CA THR A 155 13.22 -14.29 4.28
C THR A 155 14.56 -13.83 3.71
N ARG A 156 15.62 -14.56 4.05
CA ARG A 156 16.97 -14.39 3.49
C ARG A 156 17.20 -15.25 2.25
N VAL A 157 16.29 -16.18 1.96
CA VAL A 157 16.40 -17.10 0.82
C VAL A 157 15.86 -16.40 -0.42
N SER A 158 16.69 -16.25 -1.44
CA SER A 158 16.34 -15.56 -2.69
C SER A 158 15.13 -16.17 -3.39
N SER A 159 15.09 -17.50 -3.51
CA SER A 159 13.96 -18.20 -4.14
C SER A 159 12.62 -17.99 -3.44
N GLU A 160 12.62 -17.78 -2.13
CA GLU A 160 11.40 -17.47 -1.36
C GLU A 160 10.92 -16.04 -1.59
N ARG A 161 11.86 -15.08 -1.80
CA ARG A 161 11.51 -13.71 -2.20
C ARG A 161 10.90 -13.68 -3.60
N ASP A 162 11.48 -14.44 -4.52
CA ASP A 162 10.96 -14.55 -5.90
C ASP A 162 9.54 -15.13 -5.87
N MET A 163 9.30 -16.15 -5.04
CA MET A 163 7.98 -16.74 -4.86
C MET A 163 6.98 -15.75 -4.25
N LEU A 164 7.39 -14.94 -3.24
CA LEU A 164 6.55 -13.87 -2.70
C LEU A 164 6.19 -12.83 -3.75
N SER A 165 7.16 -12.46 -4.59
CA SER A 165 6.96 -11.52 -5.68
C SER A 165 6.02 -12.08 -6.75
N VAL A 166 6.14 -13.36 -7.10
CA VAL A 166 5.24 -14.03 -8.05
C VAL A 166 3.81 -14.09 -7.50
N VAL A 167 3.63 -14.48 -6.24
CA VAL A 167 2.30 -14.53 -5.61
C VAL A 167 1.69 -13.12 -5.52
N ARG A 168 2.49 -12.11 -5.17
CA ARG A 168 2.09 -10.70 -5.16
C ARG A 168 1.63 -10.24 -6.55
N MET A 169 2.46 -10.44 -7.58
CA MET A 169 2.13 -10.04 -8.95
C MET A 169 0.93 -10.82 -9.52
N GLY A 170 0.77 -12.09 -9.15
CA GLY A 170 -0.36 -12.91 -9.59
C GLY A 170 -1.70 -12.47 -8.99
N LEU A 171 -1.70 -11.91 -7.78
CA LEU A 171 -2.90 -11.41 -7.10
C LEU A 171 -3.13 -9.90 -7.32
N SER A 172 -2.12 -9.14 -7.71
CA SER A 172 -2.21 -7.70 -7.96
C SER A 172 -3.29 -7.30 -9.00
N PRO A 173 -3.54 -8.06 -10.09
CA PRO A 173 -4.61 -7.72 -11.04
C PRO A 173 -6.03 -7.89 -10.50
N LEU A 174 -6.19 -8.48 -9.31
CA LEU A 174 -7.49 -8.65 -8.64
C LEU A 174 -7.88 -7.42 -7.79
N GLY A 175 -7.00 -6.44 -7.65
CA GLY A 175 -7.21 -5.14 -7.03
C GLY A 175 -6.92 -4.03 -7.98
#